data_cbd1e902a73661dcd0afcd2b8fc1a485
#
_entry.id   cbd1e902a73661dcd0afcd2b8fc1a485
#
_cell.length_a   1.000
_cell.length_b   1.000
_cell.length_c   1.000
_cell.angle_alpha   90.00
_cell.angle_beta   90.00
_cell.angle_gamma   90.00
#
_symmetry.space_group_name_H-M   'P 1'
#
loop_
_entity.id
_entity.type
_entity.pdbx_description
1 polymer ?
#
loop_
_entity_poly.entity_id
_entity_poly.type
_entity_poly.pdbx_seq_one_letter_code
_entity_poly.pdbx_strand_id
1 'polypeptide(L)'
;EKEGIDTGDEGEPIKKEFKALDDIDTKPTKQMMREAKKGLEMRKEYGKGGTEVGVARARDIMNGKNLSIETIKRMYSFFSRQEESVKNGKGFKKGDKGYPSAGKIAWLLWGGEGGFDWAKRKVEEIKRVEGESLEKENECNHMSNNDEQSFIEYFTQNAIKLDEDWEELRVDKVENNEEDEEKFYKFATDVPGGDTAGNLLQQATKIGLFKLYYRYSSNISSKSRDFCRIMVALRKARNVFTRKAIINSGSRAVNPGFGKNGSNTYSVWNWKGGVYCHHFWERVWYFRKRVPKGKTIEIDGKTYKGGQVLPDTTIRNYKKVTNAFAEKMGVNMPFNDTLATTAPINTPTRGKYS
;
A
#
# COMPACT_ATOMS: atom_id res chain seq x y z
N GLU A 1 -1.99 -30.01 65.16
CA GLU A 1 -1.00 -29.64 64.15
C GLU A 1 -1.76 -29.52 62.82
N LYS A 2 -1.98 -28.24 62.42
CA LYS A 2 -2.58 -27.91 61.13
C LYS A 2 -1.49 -27.22 60.31
N GLU A 3 -1.01 -27.87 59.30
CA GLU A 3 -0.11 -27.30 58.30
C GLU A 3 -0.89 -26.30 57.43
N GLY A 4 -0.41 -25.07 57.42
CA GLY A 4 -0.92 -24.00 56.56
C GLY A 4 -0.46 -24.21 55.14
N ILE A 5 -1.40 -24.14 54.21
CA ILE A 5 -1.15 -24.10 52.76
C ILE A 5 -0.80 -22.64 52.42
N ASP A 6 0.43 -22.44 51.97
CA ASP A 6 0.90 -21.21 51.38
C ASP A 6 0.20 -21.01 50.02
N THR A 7 -0.73 -20.07 49.94
CA THR A 7 -1.33 -19.63 48.69
C THR A 7 -0.43 -18.62 48.03
N GLY A 8 0.45 -19.11 47.13
CA GLY A 8 1.31 -18.25 46.32
C GLY A 8 0.52 -17.16 45.64
N ASP A 9 1.03 -15.97 45.77
CA ASP A 9 0.62 -14.73 45.10
C ASP A 9 0.61 -14.95 43.58
N GLU A 10 -0.58 -15.16 43.02
CA GLU A 10 -0.78 -15.13 41.55
C GLU A 10 -0.69 -13.68 41.09
N GLY A 11 0.51 -13.25 40.73
CA GLY A 11 0.76 -11.97 40.13
C GLY A 11 -0.19 -11.74 38.95
N GLU A 12 -0.95 -10.64 39.00
CA GLU A 12 -1.84 -10.23 37.90
C GLU A 12 -1.09 -10.26 36.55
N PRO A 13 -1.70 -10.77 35.48
CA PRO A 13 -1.08 -10.78 34.17
C PRO A 13 -0.84 -9.32 33.70
N ILE A 14 0.42 -9.00 33.47
CA ILE A 14 0.81 -7.69 32.91
C ILE A 14 0.09 -7.54 31.57
N LYS A 15 -0.97 -6.73 31.55
CA LYS A 15 -1.64 -6.28 30.33
C LYS A 15 -0.64 -5.42 29.55
N LYS A 16 0.10 -6.02 28.61
CA LYS A 16 0.82 -5.26 27.60
C LYS A 16 -0.20 -4.51 26.75
N GLU A 17 -0.35 -3.22 26.96
CA GLU A 17 -1.05 -2.34 26.02
C GLU A 17 -0.28 -2.35 24.68
N PHE A 18 -0.93 -2.85 23.64
CA PHE A 18 -0.34 -2.87 22.32
C PHE A 18 -0.59 -1.51 21.65
N LYS A 19 0.48 -0.87 21.22
CA LYS A 19 0.43 0.38 20.47
C LYS A 19 -0.17 0.15 19.09
N ALA A 20 -1.19 0.92 18.73
CA ALA A 20 -1.65 1.01 17.35
C ALA A 20 -0.72 1.91 16.52
N LEU A 21 -0.78 1.81 15.19
CA LEU A 21 0.01 2.69 14.31
C LEU A 21 -0.32 4.18 14.53
N ASP A 22 -1.55 4.49 14.91
CA ASP A 22 -2.01 5.85 15.20
C ASP A 22 -1.46 6.40 16.52
N ASP A 23 -0.96 5.53 17.42
CA ASP A 23 -0.35 5.91 18.69
C ASP A 23 1.14 6.28 18.55
N ILE A 24 1.72 6.12 17.36
CA ILE A 24 3.11 6.49 17.11
C ILE A 24 3.22 8.01 17.03
N ASP A 25 4.00 8.60 17.95
CA ASP A 25 4.32 10.03 17.89
C ASP A 25 5.11 10.34 16.62
N THR A 26 4.50 11.04 15.68
CA THR A 26 5.07 11.42 14.40
C THR A 26 5.53 12.87 14.33
N LYS A 27 5.63 13.55 15.49
CA LYS A 27 6.04 14.94 15.57
C LYS A 27 7.55 15.08 15.36
N PRO A 28 8.00 15.99 14.48
CA PRO A 28 9.43 16.28 14.28
C PRO A 28 10.10 16.81 15.54
N THR A 29 11.37 16.43 15.76
CA THR A 29 12.15 16.93 16.89
C THR A 29 12.60 18.37 16.69
N LYS A 30 12.92 19.07 17.78
CA LYS A 30 13.48 20.43 17.73
C LYS A 30 14.78 20.50 16.91
N GLN A 31 15.58 19.43 16.89
CA GLN A 31 16.79 19.34 16.07
C GLN A 31 16.43 19.32 14.59
N MET A 32 15.50 18.44 14.18
CA MET A 32 15.02 18.36 12.79
C MET A 32 14.49 19.71 12.30
N MET A 33 13.71 20.40 13.14
CA MET A 33 13.17 21.72 12.80
C MET A 33 14.27 22.74 12.50
N ARG A 34 15.33 22.76 13.34
CA ARG A 34 16.50 23.67 13.14
C ARG A 34 17.25 23.31 11.86
N GLU A 35 17.47 22.03 11.59
CA GLU A 35 18.20 21.58 10.42
C GLU A 35 17.42 21.83 9.12
N ALA A 36 16.10 21.60 9.13
CA ALA A 36 15.23 21.91 8.00
C ALA A 36 15.20 23.42 7.71
N LYS A 37 15.11 24.26 8.76
CA LYS A 37 15.19 25.73 8.62
C LYS A 37 16.51 26.13 7.98
N LYS A 38 17.62 25.61 8.45
CA LYS A 38 18.96 25.85 7.86
C LYS A 38 19.04 25.40 6.41
N GLY A 39 18.42 24.28 6.06
CA GLY A 39 18.33 23.80 4.68
C GLY A 39 17.59 24.78 3.76
N LEU A 40 16.48 25.35 4.22
CA LEU A 40 15.72 26.37 3.48
C LEU A 40 16.52 27.66 3.31
N GLU A 41 17.21 28.12 4.36
CA GLU A 41 18.07 29.31 4.33
C GLU A 41 19.22 29.12 3.32
N MET A 42 19.94 27.99 3.40
CA MET A 42 21.02 27.67 2.46
C MET A 42 20.52 27.53 1.03
N ARG A 43 19.36 26.91 0.81
CA ARG A 43 18.78 26.84 -0.54
C ARG A 43 18.50 28.24 -1.11
N LYS A 44 17.97 29.14 -0.29
CA LYS A 44 17.71 30.52 -0.68
C LYS A 44 19.00 31.26 -1.01
N GLU A 45 20.04 31.09 -0.19
CA GLU A 45 21.34 31.75 -0.33
C GLU A 45 22.13 31.26 -1.56
N TYR A 46 22.19 29.94 -1.76
CA TYR A 46 23.03 29.32 -2.80
C TYR A 46 22.29 28.93 -4.09
N GLY A 47 20.98 29.09 -4.16
CA GLY A 47 20.16 28.83 -5.35
C GLY A 47 20.18 27.39 -5.87
N LYS A 48 20.58 26.41 -5.04
CA LYS A 48 20.76 25.01 -5.43
C LYS A 48 20.32 24.03 -4.35
N GLY A 49 20.15 22.76 -4.71
CA GLY A 49 19.89 21.64 -3.80
C GLY A 49 18.41 21.44 -3.48
N GLY A 50 18.03 20.16 -3.46
CA GLY A 50 16.67 19.72 -3.17
C GLY A 50 15.67 19.99 -4.29
N THR A 51 14.56 19.27 -4.22
CA THR A 51 13.40 19.42 -5.11
C THR A 51 12.31 20.23 -4.41
N GLU A 52 11.26 20.66 -5.14
CA GLU A 52 10.11 21.33 -4.53
C GLU A 52 9.42 20.45 -3.46
N VAL A 53 9.42 19.13 -3.63
CA VAL A 53 8.95 18.18 -2.61
C VAL A 53 9.79 18.27 -1.34
N GLY A 54 11.13 18.36 -1.48
CA GLY A 54 12.04 18.56 -0.34
C GLY A 54 11.79 19.88 0.38
N VAL A 55 11.52 20.96 -0.37
CA VAL A 55 11.19 22.27 0.20
C VAL A 55 9.86 22.26 0.94
N ALA A 56 8.83 21.64 0.37
CA ALA A 56 7.53 21.48 1.04
C ALA A 56 7.69 20.68 2.34
N ARG A 57 8.48 19.59 2.30
CA ARG A 57 8.77 18.78 3.47
C ARG A 57 9.55 19.54 4.55
N ALA A 58 10.53 20.32 4.15
CA ALA A 58 11.28 21.18 5.07
C ALA A 58 10.38 22.17 5.82
N ARG A 59 9.39 22.74 5.12
CA ARG A 59 8.39 23.62 5.74
C ARG A 59 7.49 22.88 6.73
N ASP A 60 7.02 21.68 6.39
CA ASP A 60 6.23 20.84 7.31
C ASP A 60 7.04 20.51 8.58
N ILE A 61 8.30 20.09 8.41
CA ILE A 61 9.20 19.76 9.52
C ILE A 61 9.47 21.00 10.38
N MET A 62 9.85 22.13 9.76
CA MET A 62 10.15 23.38 10.46
C MET A 62 8.97 23.87 11.31
N ASN A 63 7.74 23.70 10.80
CA ASN A 63 6.52 24.08 11.50
C ASN A 63 6.05 23.05 12.54
N GLY A 64 6.79 21.96 12.75
CA GLY A 64 6.46 20.94 13.75
C GLY A 64 5.19 20.14 13.41
N LYS A 65 4.83 20.04 12.16
CA LYS A 65 3.64 19.34 11.69
C LYS A 65 3.84 17.83 11.80
N ASN A 66 2.86 17.11 12.29
CA ASN A 66 2.90 15.64 12.33
C ASN A 66 3.09 15.08 10.94
N LEU A 67 4.03 14.14 10.79
CA LEU A 67 4.35 13.50 9.52
C LEU A 67 3.61 12.17 9.39
N SER A 68 3.06 11.88 8.21
CA SER A 68 2.41 10.58 8.00
C SER A 68 3.43 9.44 8.00
N ILE A 69 2.98 8.24 8.36
CA ILE A 69 3.79 7.00 8.34
C ILE A 69 4.50 6.82 7.00
N GLU A 70 3.81 7.04 5.89
CA GLU A 70 4.42 7.00 4.55
C GLU A 70 5.52 8.03 4.36
N THR A 71 5.33 9.25 4.88
CA THR A 71 6.36 10.28 4.83
C THR A 71 7.60 9.85 5.59
N ILE A 72 7.44 9.26 6.77
CA ILE A 72 8.55 8.74 7.59
C ILE A 72 9.30 7.63 6.84
N LYS A 73 8.59 6.68 6.24
CA LYS A 73 9.19 5.62 5.41
C LYS A 73 9.95 6.21 4.20
N ARG A 74 9.40 7.24 3.55
CA ARG A 74 10.08 7.96 2.45
C ARG A 74 11.33 8.72 2.90
N MET A 75 11.29 9.36 4.07
CA MET A 75 12.45 10.03 4.66
C MET A 75 13.58 9.05 4.90
N TYR A 76 13.31 7.93 5.55
CA TYR A 76 14.30 6.88 5.78
C TYR A 76 14.89 6.35 4.48
N SER A 77 14.05 6.04 3.49
CA SER A 77 14.49 5.60 2.17
C SER A 77 15.36 6.64 1.43
N PHE A 78 15.04 7.93 1.55
CA PHE A 78 15.88 9.02 1.01
C PHE A 78 17.25 9.03 1.66
N PHE A 79 17.31 9.05 2.98
CA PHE A 79 18.56 9.10 3.72
C PHE A 79 19.44 7.87 3.47
N SER A 80 18.88 6.66 3.55
CA SER A 80 19.62 5.41 3.34
C SER A 80 20.27 5.31 1.96
N ARG A 81 19.61 5.82 0.91
CA ARG A 81 20.18 5.83 -0.44
C ARG A 81 21.23 6.89 -0.66
N GLN A 82 21.14 8.01 0.06
CA GLN A 82 21.98 9.16 -0.15
C GLN A 82 23.14 9.25 0.85
N GLU A 83 23.10 8.49 1.94
CA GLU A 83 24.03 8.60 3.06
C GLU A 83 25.49 8.56 2.61
N GLU A 84 25.87 7.51 1.90
CA GLU A 84 27.24 7.32 1.47
C GLU A 84 27.70 8.37 0.45
N SER A 85 26.91 8.60 -0.57
CA SER A 85 27.23 9.55 -1.64
C SER A 85 27.25 11.01 -1.18
N VAL A 86 26.37 11.36 -0.24
CA VAL A 86 26.26 12.73 0.27
C VAL A 86 27.31 13.01 1.34
N LYS A 87 27.52 12.11 2.30
CA LYS A 87 28.48 12.30 3.41
C LYS A 87 29.93 12.27 2.95
N ASN A 88 30.24 11.40 1.97
CA ASN A 88 31.59 11.26 1.40
C ASN A 88 31.83 12.20 0.19
N GLY A 89 30.78 12.90 -0.26
CA GLY A 89 30.85 13.83 -1.38
C GLY A 89 31.55 15.15 -1.04
N LYS A 90 32.22 15.73 -2.02
CA LYS A 90 32.86 17.04 -1.88
C LYS A 90 31.82 18.13 -1.54
N GLY A 91 32.15 19.03 -0.63
CA GLY A 91 31.30 20.14 -0.22
C GLY A 91 30.19 19.77 0.78
N PHE A 92 30.30 18.62 1.44
CA PHE A 92 29.37 18.25 2.52
C PHE A 92 29.76 18.88 3.87
N LYS A 93 31.03 18.96 4.20
CA LYS A 93 31.55 19.52 5.44
C LYS A 93 31.88 20.99 5.27
N LYS A 94 31.67 21.80 6.33
CA LYS A 94 32.08 23.21 6.35
C LYS A 94 33.62 23.29 6.20
N GLY A 95 34.07 24.05 5.20
CA GLY A 95 35.48 24.15 4.83
C GLY A 95 35.83 23.36 3.55
N ASP A 96 35.00 22.46 3.09
CA ASP A 96 35.23 21.75 1.83
C ASP A 96 35.09 22.71 0.65
N LYS A 97 35.87 22.47 -0.41
CA LYS A 97 35.70 23.19 -1.69
C LYS A 97 34.31 22.85 -2.26
N GLY A 98 33.53 23.92 -2.49
CA GLY A 98 32.15 23.80 -3.01
C GLY A 98 31.06 23.62 -1.95
N TYR A 99 31.40 23.85 -0.66
CA TYR A 99 30.40 23.87 0.42
C TYR A 99 29.46 25.07 0.30
N PRO A 100 28.16 24.89 0.60
CA PRO A 100 27.47 23.62 0.72
C PRO A 100 27.19 22.98 -0.64
N SER A 101 27.32 21.66 -0.74
CA SER A 101 26.92 20.94 -1.95
C SER A 101 25.39 20.90 -2.08
N ALA A 102 24.87 20.65 -3.29
CA ALA A 102 23.44 20.45 -3.52
C ALA A 102 22.89 19.27 -2.67
N GLY A 103 23.71 18.21 -2.50
CA GLY A 103 23.39 17.08 -1.63
C GLY A 103 23.30 17.47 -0.15
N LYS A 104 24.21 18.35 0.34
CA LYS A 104 24.15 18.86 1.71
C LYS A 104 22.87 19.64 1.97
N ILE A 105 22.47 20.49 1.04
CA ILE A 105 21.23 21.26 1.16
C ILE A 105 20.03 20.33 1.14
N ALA A 106 19.97 19.37 0.20
CA ALA A 106 18.91 18.38 0.15
C ALA A 106 18.82 17.58 1.46
N TRP A 107 19.95 17.14 2.03
CA TRP A 107 20.01 16.43 3.31
C TRP A 107 19.39 17.25 4.44
N LEU A 108 19.72 18.53 4.52
CA LEU A 108 19.18 19.44 5.55
C LEU A 108 17.67 19.68 5.38
N LEU A 109 17.17 19.80 4.15
CA LEU A 109 15.74 19.99 3.87
C LEU A 109 14.88 18.82 4.43
N TRP A 110 15.43 17.64 4.51
CA TRP A 110 14.76 16.47 5.11
C TRP A 110 14.98 16.33 6.62
N GLY A 111 15.58 17.34 7.27
CA GLY A 111 15.82 17.36 8.72
C GLY A 111 17.24 16.96 9.14
N GLY A 112 18.17 16.84 8.20
CA GLY A 112 19.58 16.57 8.47
C GLY A 112 19.85 15.26 9.17
N GLU A 113 20.92 15.22 10.00
CA GLU A 113 21.25 14.02 10.81
C GLU A 113 20.12 13.69 11.80
N GLY A 114 19.57 14.74 12.46
CA GLY A 114 18.45 14.54 13.38
C GLY A 114 17.24 13.91 12.68
N GLY A 115 17.01 14.26 11.40
CA GLY A 115 15.95 13.67 10.58
C GLY A 115 16.23 12.20 10.23
N PHE A 116 17.46 11.87 9.90
CA PHE A 116 17.86 10.50 9.58
C PHE A 116 17.70 9.57 10.78
N ASP A 117 18.27 9.93 11.91
CA ASP A 117 18.20 9.14 13.15
C ASP A 117 16.76 8.96 13.63
N TRP A 118 15.97 10.04 13.54
CA TRP A 118 14.57 10.00 13.93
C TRP A 118 13.76 9.09 12.99
N ALA A 119 13.92 9.24 11.67
CA ALA A 119 13.22 8.42 10.68
C ALA A 119 13.58 6.93 10.82
N LYS A 120 14.87 6.62 11.10
CA LYS A 120 15.33 5.26 11.35
C LYS A 120 14.59 4.63 12.53
N ARG A 121 14.62 5.31 13.69
CA ARG A 121 13.91 4.84 14.90
C ARG A 121 12.41 4.68 14.67
N LYS A 122 11.79 5.64 13.96
CA LYS A 122 10.35 5.57 13.66
C LYS A 122 9.99 4.43 12.70
N VAL A 123 10.81 4.15 11.72
CA VAL A 123 10.61 2.99 10.83
C VAL A 123 10.77 1.68 11.60
N GLU A 124 11.70 1.59 12.56
CA GLU A 124 11.84 0.43 13.42
C GLU A 124 10.63 0.27 14.36
N GLU A 125 10.12 1.37 14.93
CA GLU A 125 8.90 1.38 15.75
C GLU A 125 7.67 0.95 14.92
N ILE A 126 7.52 1.48 13.72
CA ILE A 126 6.45 1.10 12.78
C ILE A 126 6.52 -0.39 12.43
N LYS A 127 7.70 -0.90 12.09
CA LYS A 127 7.89 -2.32 11.77
C LYS A 127 7.56 -3.23 12.96
N ARG A 128 7.91 -2.81 14.17
CA ARG A 128 7.58 -3.56 15.38
C ARG A 128 6.06 -3.62 15.58
N VAL A 129 5.38 -2.47 15.50
CA VAL A 129 3.92 -2.41 15.61
C VAL A 129 3.23 -3.20 14.49
N GLU A 130 3.74 -3.10 13.24
CA GLU A 130 3.25 -3.90 12.12
C GLU A 130 3.53 -5.41 12.35
N GLY A 131 4.69 -5.77 12.92
CA GLY A 131 5.07 -7.14 13.27
C GLY A 131 4.27 -7.71 14.43
N GLU A 132 4.10 -6.94 15.51
CA GLU A 132 3.28 -7.33 16.66
C GLU A 132 1.80 -7.50 16.27
N SER A 133 1.29 -6.72 15.30
CA SER A 133 -0.03 -6.93 14.73
C SER A 133 -0.13 -8.25 13.96
N LEU A 134 0.94 -8.63 13.24
CA LEU A 134 1.04 -9.91 12.52
C LEU A 134 1.22 -11.09 13.49
N GLU A 135 1.98 -10.91 14.57
CA GLU A 135 2.17 -11.94 15.61
C GLU A 135 0.88 -12.20 16.40
N LYS A 136 0.12 -11.16 16.74
CA LYS A 136 -1.20 -11.31 17.35
C LYS A 136 -2.20 -12.04 16.46
N GLU A 137 -2.19 -11.74 15.16
CA GLU A 137 -2.99 -12.49 14.20
C GLU A 137 -2.55 -13.97 14.13
N ASN A 138 -1.26 -14.28 14.42
CA ASN A 138 -0.73 -15.63 14.47
C ASN A 138 -0.97 -16.33 15.82
N GLU A 139 -0.94 -15.64 16.95
CA GLU A 139 -1.25 -16.22 18.28
C GLU A 139 -2.73 -16.57 18.45
N CYS A 140 -3.64 -15.82 17.82
CA CYS A 140 -5.06 -16.19 17.76
C CYS A 140 -5.34 -17.45 16.92
N ASN A 141 -4.37 -17.93 16.15
CA ASN A 141 -4.51 -19.09 15.27
C ASN A 141 -4.12 -20.45 15.92
N HIS A 142 -3.88 -20.52 17.22
CA HIS A 142 -3.56 -21.78 17.92
C HIS A 142 -4.78 -22.42 18.58
N MET A 143 -5.93 -22.41 17.90
CA MET A 143 -7.06 -23.27 18.31
C MET A 143 -7.63 -24.01 17.10
N SER A 144 -7.57 -25.31 17.23
CA SER A 144 -8.05 -26.36 16.34
C SER A 144 -9.43 -26.14 15.71
N ASN A 145 -9.59 -26.59 14.47
CA ASN A 145 -10.83 -26.91 13.72
C ASN A 145 -11.64 -25.77 13.10
N ASN A 146 -11.09 -24.54 12.89
CA ASN A 146 -11.81 -23.43 12.23
C ASN A 146 -11.00 -22.74 11.11
N ASP A 147 -10.06 -23.42 10.46
CA ASP A 147 -9.22 -22.79 9.42
C ASP A 147 -10.05 -22.25 8.24
N GLU A 148 -11.13 -22.93 7.91
CA GLU A 148 -12.04 -22.54 6.83
C GLU A 148 -12.85 -21.27 7.19
N GLN A 149 -13.29 -21.14 8.42
CA GLN A 149 -13.98 -19.96 8.93
C GLN A 149 -13.05 -18.74 8.96
N SER A 150 -11.80 -18.93 9.29
CA SER A 150 -10.79 -17.86 9.41
C SER A 150 -10.53 -17.10 8.11
N PHE A 151 -10.45 -17.77 6.95
CA PHE A 151 -10.22 -17.05 5.70
C PHE A 151 -11.48 -16.34 5.19
N ILE A 152 -12.67 -16.91 5.43
CA ILE A 152 -13.95 -16.30 5.08
C ILE A 152 -14.10 -14.97 5.83
N GLU A 153 -13.84 -14.98 7.13
CA GLU A 153 -13.85 -13.78 7.97
C GLU A 153 -12.86 -12.76 7.47
N TYR A 154 -11.63 -13.18 7.19
CA TYR A 154 -10.59 -12.25 6.68
C TYR A 154 -11.02 -11.56 5.39
N PHE A 155 -11.45 -12.31 4.38
CA PHE A 155 -11.87 -11.71 3.11
C PHE A 155 -13.15 -10.89 3.26
N THR A 156 -14.07 -11.26 4.16
CA THR A 156 -15.26 -10.46 4.45
C THR A 156 -14.90 -9.14 5.14
N GLN A 157 -14.00 -9.16 6.11
CA GLN A 157 -13.54 -7.96 6.83
C GLN A 157 -12.71 -7.02 5.95
N ASN A 158 -11.91 -7.56 5.04
CA ASN A 158 -11.06 -6.79 4.13
C ASN A 158 -11.73 -6.48 2.78
N ALA A 159 -12.97 -6.90 2.59
CA ALA A 159 -13.75 -6.58 1.42
C ALA A 159 -14.20 -5.12 1.44
N ILE A 160 -14.01 -4.44 0.33
CA ILE A 160 -14.48 -3.08 0.13
C ILE A 160 -15.71 -3.15 -0.75
N LYS A 161 -16.88 -2.82 -0.18
CA LYS A 161 -18.12 -2.72 -0.95
C LYS A 161 -18.18 -1.35 -1.62
N LEU A 162 -18.19 -1.34 -2.94
CA LEU A 162 -18.31 -0.11 -3.71
C LEU A 162 -19.78 0.30 -3.82
N ASP A 163 -20.04 1.60 -3.59
CA ASP A 163 -21.34 2.23 -3.81
C ASP A 163 -21.61 2.48 -5.31
N GLU A 164 -22.79 2.99 -5.64
CA GLU A 164 -23.20 3.26 -7.01
C GLU A 164 -22.47 4.44 -7.66
N ASP A 165 -21.78 5.25 -6.87
CA ASP A 165 -20.97 6.37 -7.38
C ASP A 165 -19.70 5.92 -8.08
N TRP A 166 -19.28 4.66 -7.93
CA TRP A 166 -18.10 4.12 -8.59
C TRP A 166 -18.44 3.44 -9.91
N GLU A 167 -17.80 3.88 -10.96
CA GLU A 167 -17.91 3.32 -12.32
C GLU A 167 -16.62 2.61 -12.72
N GLU A 168 -16.77 1.45 -13.34
CA GLU A 168 -15.65 0.69 -13.89
C GLU A 168 -15.19 1.32 -15.20
N LEU A 169 -13.97 1.85 -15.21
CA LEU A 169 -13.38 2.39 -16.45
C LEU A 169 -12.79 1.28 -17.31
N ARG A 170 -12.14 0.30 -16.66
CA ARG A 170 -11.42 -0.79 -17.32
C ARG A 170 -11.24 -1.97 -16.37
N VAL A 171 -11.21 -3.16 -16.95
CA VAL A 171 -10.89 -4.41 -16.25
C VAL A 171 -9.77 -5.12 -17.01
N ASP A 172 -8.71 -5.48 -16.30
CA ASP A 172 -7.59 -6.24 -16.86
C ASP A 172 -7.38 -7.54 -16.09
N LYS A 173 -7.01 -8.61 -16.80
CA LYS A 173 -6.49 -9.82 -16.18
C LYS A 173 -5.11 -9.54 -15.61
N VAL A 174 -4.89 -9.88 -14.33
CA VAL A 174 -3.57 -9.75 -13.71
C VAL A 174 -2.71 -10.96 -14.08
N GLU A 175 -1.65 -10.70 -14.81
CA GLU A 175 -0.63 -11.69 -15.20
C GLU A 175 0.70 -11.48 -14.46
N ASN A 176 0.86 -10.33 -13.83
CA ASN A 176 2.05 -9.96 -13.09
C ASN A 176 2.17 -10.76 -11.79
N ASN A 177 3.41 -11.09 -11.40
CA ASN A 177 3.73 -11.53 -10.06
C ASN A 177 3.57 -10.38 -9.04
N GLU A 178 3.80 -10.65 -7.75
CA GLU A 178 3.60 -9.65 -6.70
C GLU A 178 4.45 -8.39 -6.87
N GLU A 179 5.72 -8.56 -7.27
CA GLU A 179 6.67 -7.43 -7.39
C GLU A 179 6.39 -6.55 -8.59
N ASP A 180 6.09 -7.15 -9.73
CA ASP A 180 5.81 -6.40 -10.96
C ASP A 180 4.46 -5.69 -10.87
N GLU A 181 3.48 -6.30 -10.22
CA GLU A 181 2.22 -5.63 -9.94
C GLU A 181 2.37 -4.49 -8.93
N GLU A 182 3.29 -4.60 -7.96
CA GLU A 182 3.62 -3.48 -7.08
C GLU A 182 4.20 -2.30 -7.84
N LYS A 183 5.12 -2.56 -8.76
CA LYS A 183 5.70 -1.52 -9.62
C LYS A 183 4.61 -0.84 -10.47
N PHE A 184 3.75 -1.67 -11.07
CA PHE A 184 2.62 -1.18 -11.85
C PHE A 184 1.66 -0.33 -11.02
N TYR A 185 1.26 -0.82 -9.84
CA TYR A 185 0.35 -0.13 -8.93
C TYR A 185 0.93 1.23 -8.50
N LYS A 186 2.19 1.27 -8.09
CA LYS A 186 2.88 2.50 -7.70
C LYS A 186 2.95 3.48 -8.86
N PHE A 187 3.26 3.01 -10.06
CA PHE A 187 3.31 3.86 -11.23
C PHE A 187 1.95 4.45 -11.58
N ALA A 188 0.87 3.70 -11.41
CA ALA A 188 -0.50 4.18 -11.66
C ALA A 188 -1.01 5.16 -10.58
N THR A 189 -0.55 5.02 -9.32
CA THR A 189 -1.18 5.70 -8.18
C THR A 189 -0.27 6.65 -7.40
N ASP A 190 1.04 6.41 -7.34
CA ASP A 190 1.91 7.06 -6.34
C ASP A 190 2.99 7.98 -6.89
N VAL A 191 3.42 7.83 -8.13
CA VAL A 191 4.58 8.56 -8.66
C VAL A 191 4.14 9.66 -9.61
N PRO A 192 4.59 10.93 -9.42
CA PRO A 192 4.46 11.95 -10.44
C PRO A 192 5.30 11.52 -11.66
N GLY A 193 4.68 10.84 -12.59
CA GLY A 193 5.30 10.49 -13.87
C GLY A 193 5.42 11.73 -14.74
N GLY A 194 6.46 11.84 -15.54
CA GLY A 194 6.57 12.87 -16.56
C GLY A 194 5.55 12.73 -17.71
N ASP A 195 4.64 11.76 -17.62
CA ASP A 195 3.62 11.45 -18.62
C ASP A 195 2.27 12.07 -18.22
N THR A 196 1.63 12.73 -19.15
CA THR A 196 0.34 13.41 -18.94
C THR A 196 -0.75 12.45 -18.46
N ALA A 197 -0.83 11.23 -19.02
CA ALA A 197 -1.82 10.23 -18.61
C ALA A 197 -1.60 9.77 -17.16
N GLY A 198 -0.36 9.46 -16.78
CA GLY A 198 -0.01 9.10 -15.42
C GLY A 198 -0.32 10.23 -14.44
N ASN A 199 -0.01 11.47 -14.78
CA ASN A 199 -0.30 12.63 -13.93
C ASN A 199 -1.79 12.81 -13.65
N LEU A 200 -2.64 12.62 -14.65
CA LEU A 200 -4.09 12.75 -14.48
C LEU A 200 -4.66 11.68 -13.54
N LEU A 201 -4.25 10.43 -13.70
CA LEU A 201 -4.68 9.33 -12.82
C LEU A 201 -4.21 9.54 -11.38
N GLN A 202 -2.98 9.99 -11.19
CA GLN A 202 -2.42 10.29 -9.86
C GLN A 202 -3.14 11.47 -9.20
N GLN A 203 -3.43 12.53 -9.94
CA GLN A 203 -4.22 13.64 -9.43
C GLN A 203 -5.62 13.18 -9.02
N ALA A 204 -6.29 12.38 -9.86
CA ALA A 204 -7.59 11.79 -9.56
C ALA A 204 -7.54 10.87 -8.33
N THR A 205 -6.46 10.09 -8.16
CA THR A 205 -6.23 9.27 -6.95
C THR A 205 -6.11 10.15 -5.71
N LYS A 206 -5.31 11.21 -5.78
CA LYS A 206 -5.06 12.12 -4.66
C LYS A 206 -6.33 12.81 -4.16
N ILE A 207 -7.21 13.17 -5.08
CA ILE A 207 -8.50 13.81 -4.73
C ILE A 207 -9.62 12.81 -4.43
N GLY A 208 -9.36 11.51 -4.57
CA GLY A 208 -10.29 10.44 -4.23
C GLY A 208 -11.32 10.11 -5.31
N LEU A 209 -11.04 10.49 -6.56
CA LEU A 209 -11.88 10.19 -7.71
C LEU A 209 -11.47 8.92 -8.45
N PHE A 210 -10.25 8.45 -8.26
CA PHE A 210 -9.74 7.27 -8.94
C PHE A 210 -9.23 6.25 -7.93
N LYS A 211 -9.53 4.97 -8.17
CA LYS A 211 -9.09 3.85 -7.35
C LYS A 211 -8.75 2.66 -8.23
N LEU A 212 -7.70 1.93 -7.83
CA LEU A 212 -7.29 0.68 -8.41
C LEU A 212 -7.51 -0.42 -7.38
N TYR A 213 -8.41 -1.34 -7.69
CA TYR A 213 -8.75 -2.48 -6.84
C TYR A 213 -8.67 -3.79 -7.60
N TYR A 214 -8.78 -4.87 -6.86
CA TYR A 214 -8.70 -6.21 -7.38
C TYR A 214 -9.94 -7.00 -6.99
N ARG A 215 -10.39 -7.87 -7.89
CA ARG A 215 -11.47 -8.82 -7.60
C ARG A 215 -11.15 -10.17 -8.21
N TYR A 216 -11.81 -11.20 -7.73
CA TYR A 216 -11.64 -12.55 -8.24
C TYR A 216 -12.42 -12.72 -9.55
N SER A 217 -11.93 -13.57 -10.47
CA SER A 217 -12.67 -13.90 -11.71
C SER A 217 -14.01 -14.57 -11.40
N SER A 218 -14.97 -14.47 -12.31
CA SER A 218 -16.36 -14.87 -12.08
C SER A 218 -16.65 -16.37 -12.28
N ASN A 219 -15.69 -17.10 -12.81
CA ASN A 219 -15.89 -18.46 -13.26
C ASN A 219 -16.11 -19.44 -12.10
N ILE A 220 -17.15 -20.23 -12.16
CA ILE A 220 -17.43 -21.32 -11.21
C ILE A 220 -17.76 -22.61 -11.97
N SER A 221 -17.23 -23.71 -11.51
CA SER A 221 -17.59 -25.05 -11.91
C SER A 221 -18.04 -25.89 -10.71
N SER A 222 -18.60 -27.08 -10.96
CA SER A 222 -18.95 -28.04 -9.91
C SER A 222 -17.71 -28.48 -9.09
N LYS A 223 -16.52 -28.40 -9.68
CA LYS A 223 -15.23 -28.76 -9.05
C LYS A 223 -14.55 -27.55 -8.35
N SER A 224 -15.16 -26.36 -8.35
CA SER A 224 -14.59 -25.21 -7.66
C SER A 224 -14.57 -25.42 -6.16
N ARG A 225 -13.43 -25.09 -5.52
CA ARG A 225 -13.24 -25.17 -4.06
C ARG A 225 -14.04 -24.08 -3.35
N ASP A 226 -14.31 -24.26 -2.08
CA ASP A 226 -15.11 -23.32 -1.28
C ASP A 226 -14.51 -21.93 -1.26
N PHE A 227 -13.18 -21.80 -1.11
CA PHE A 227 -12.50 -20.52 -1.31
C PHE A 227 -12.90 -19.83 -2.62
N CYS A 228 -12.83 -20.56 -3.74
CA CYS A 228 -13.16 -19.99 -5.05
C CYS A 228 -14.65 -19.59 -5.14
N ARG A 229 -15.55 -20.39 -4.56
CA ARG A 229 -17.00 -20.09 -4.53
C ARG A 229 -17.29 -18.83 -3.73
N ILE A 230 -16.63 -18.68 -2.57
CA ILE A 230 -16.77 -17.52 -1.69
C ILE A 230 -16.24 -16.26 -2.37
N MET A 231 -15.06 -16.32 -2.97
CA MET A 231 -14.48 -15.18 -3.67
C MET A 231 -15.34 -14.72 -4.86
N VAL A 232 -15.96 -15.65 -5.57
CA VAL A 232 -16.92 -15.32 -6.64
C VAL A 232 -18.23 -14.74 -6.07
N ALA A 233 -18.70 -15.22 -4.92
CA ALA A 233 -19.86 -14.64 -4.25
C ALA A 233 -19.58 -13.19 -3.80
N LEU A 234 -18.41 -12.93 -3.23
CA LEU A 234 -17.97 -11.58 -2.86
C LEU A 234 -17.89 -10.64 -4.07
N ARG A 235 -17.37 -11.13 -5.21
CA ARG A 235 -17.39 -10.40 -6.48
C ARG A 235 -18.81 -10.04 -6.93
N LYS A 236 -19.73 -10.99 -6.91
CA LYS A 236 -21.14 -10.76 -7.28
C LYS A 236 -21.80 -9.72 -6.39
N ALA A 237 -21.41 -9.64 -5.13
CA ALA A 237 -21.86 -8.62 -4.18
C ALA A 237 -21.13 -7.26 -4.35
N ARG A 238 -20.38 -7.06 -5.45
CA ARG A 238 -19.57 -5.86 -5.75
C ARG A 238 -18.47 -5.56 -4.74
N ASN A 239 -17.94 -6.60 -4.10
CA ASN A 239 -16.77 -6.45 -3.24
C ASN A 239 -15.49 -6.50 -4.06
N VAL A 240 -14.55 -5.66 -3.66
CA VAL A 240 -13.20 -5.58 -4.20
C VAL A 240 -12.18 -5.57 -3.08
N PHE A 241 -10.92 -5.78 -3.41
CA PHE A 241 -9.84 -5.89 -2.45
C PHE A 241 -8.68 -4.98 -2.83
N THR A 242 -7.95 -4.52 -1.83
CA THR A 242 -6.63 -3.95 -2.07
C THR A 242 -5.64 -5.06 -2.39
N ARG A 243 -4.58 -4.75 -3.14
CA ARG A 243 -3.47 -5.69 -3.38
C ARG A 243 -2.89 -6.22 -2.06
N LYS A 244 -2.68 -5.34 -1.08
CA LYS A 244 -2.15 -5.70 0.25
C LYS A 244 -3.03 -6.73 0.96
N ALA A 245 -4.36 -6.57 0.92
CA ALA A 245 -5.28 -7.53 1.54
C ALA A 245 -5.13 -8.93 0.93
N ILE A 246 -5.00 -9.02 -0.41
CA ILE A 246 -4.82 -10.31 -1.08
C ILE A 246 -3.48 -10.96 -0.69
N ILE A 247 -2.39 -10.20 -0.68
CA ILE A 247 -1.06 -10.72 -0.32
C ILE A 247 -1.03 -11.20 1.13
N ASN A 248 -1.57 -10.41 2.05
CA ASN A 248 -1.61 -10.75 3.47
C ASN A 248 -2.46 -12.01 3.76
N SER A 249 -3.41 -12.36 2.89
CA SER A 249 -4.18 -13.59 3.05
C SER A 249 -3.36 -14.87 2.87
N GLY A 250 -2.19 -14.77 2.24
CA GLY A 250 -1.31 -15.91 1.98
C GLY A 250 -0.68 -16.55 3.23
N SER A 251 -0.68 -15.83 4.36
CA SER A 251 -0.26 -16.39 5.66
C SER A 251 -1.31 -17.29 6.31
N ARG A 252 -2.52 -17.37 5.77
CA ARG A 252 -3.63 -18.17 6.28
C ARG A 252 -3.79 -19.46 5.49
N ALA A 253 -4.32 -20.49 6.13
CA ALA A 253 -4.61 -21.78 5.50
C ALA A 253 -5.88 -21.69 4.62
N VAL A 254 -5.78 -20.98 3.50
CA VAL A 254 -6.91 -20.71 2.58
C VAL A 254 -7.47 -21.99 1.98
N ASN A 255 -6.62 -22.90 1.55
CA ASN A 255 -6.96 -24.25 1.09
C ASN A 255 -5.86 -25.19 1.61
N PRO A 256 -6.01 -25.74 2.81
CA PRO A 256 -5.01 -26.60 3.44
C PRO A 256 -4.58 -27.76 2.53
N GLY A 257 -3.28 -27.93 2.36
CA GLY A 257 -2.69 -28.99 1.53
C GLY A 257 -2.68 -28.69 0.02
N PHE A 258 -3.17 -27.53 -0.44
CA PHE A 258 -3.14 -27.16 -1.86
C PHE A 258 -2.02 -26.18 -2.23
N GLY A 259 -1.14 -25.83 -1.31
CA GLY A 259 0.06 -25.09 -1.58
C GLY A 259 1.18 -25.97 -2.19
N LYS A 260 2.33 -25.36 -2.45
CA LYS A 260 3.52 -26.09 -2.95
C LYS A 260 3.93 -27.17 -1.97
N ASN A 261 4.21 -28.36 -2.46
CA ASN A 261 4.57 -29.54 -1.65
C ASN A 261 3.53 -29.88 -0.56
N GLY A 262 2.25 -29.61 -0.82
CA GLY A 262 1.18 -29.88 0.14
C GLY A 262 1.08 -28.88 1.29
N SER A 263 1.72 -27.70 1.16
CA SER A 263 1.65 -26.66 2.17
C SER A 263 0.24 -26.17 2.42
N ASN A 264 -0.07 -25.84 3.66
CA ASN A 264 -1.34 -25.22 4.05
C ASN A 264 -1.39 -23.72 3.71
N THR A 265 -0.23 -23.06 3.68
CA THR A 265 -0.11 -21.62 3.37
C THR A 265 0.64 -21.43 2.07
N TYR A 266 0.25 -20.42 1.29
CA TYR A 266 0.88 -20.08 0.03
C TYR A 266 0.48 -18.66 -0.42
N SER A 267 1.22 -18.07 -1.36
CA SER A 267 0.82 -16.80 -1.96
C SER A 267 -0.51 -16.93 -2.70
N VAL A 268 -1.58 -16.42 -2.10
CA VAL A 268 -2.91 -16.37 -2.72
C VAL A 268 -2.91 -15.43 -3.94
N TRP A 269 -2.03 -14.45 -3.96
CA TRP A 269 -1.81 -13.62 -5.14
C TRP A 269 -1.39 -14.44 -6.35
N ASN A 270 -0.32 -15.23 -6.20
CA ASN A 270 0.23 -16.02 -7.31
C ASN A 270 -0.60 -17.25 -7.63
N TRP A 271 -1.13 -17.96 -6.62
CA TRP A 271 -1.71 -19.29 -6.79
C TRP A 271 -3.22 -19.36 -6.58
N LYS A 272 -3.85 -18.24 -6.20
CA LYS A 272 -5.31 -18.13 -6.06
C LYS A 272 -5.88 -19.22 -5.14
N GLY A 273 -6.69 -20.15 -5.67
CA GLY A 273 -7.21 -21.30 -4.95
C GLY A 273 -6.25 -22.50 -4.87
N GLY A 274 -4.96 -22.31 -5.17
CA GLY A 274 -3.94 -23.37 -5.12
C GLY A 274 -3.86 -24.20 -6.41
N VAL A 275 -3.28 -25.38 -6.30
CA VAL A 275 -3.05 -26.33 -7.41
C VAL A 275 -4.32 -26.53 -8.27
N TYR A 276 -4.16 -26.53 -9.58
CA TYR A 276 -5.25 -26.65 -10.57
C TYR A 276 -6.34 -25.57 -10.45
N CYS A 277 -6.09 -24.47 -9.80
CA CYS A 277 -7.00 -23.32 -9.82
C CYS A 277 -6.85 -22.54 -11.13
N HIS A 278 -7.94 -22.43 -11.89
CA HIS A 278 -7.98 -21.67 -13.16
C HIS A 278 -8.47 -20.23 -12.97
N HIS A 279 -8.74 -19.81 -11.76
CA HIS A 279 -9.14 -18.44 -11.47
C HIS A 279 -7.93 -17.50 -11.53
N PHE A 280 -8.23 -16.22 -11.71
CA PHE A 280 -7.25 -15.14 -11.77
C PHE A 280 -7.77 -13.92 -11.01
N TRP A 281 -6.90 -12.99 -10.75
CA TRP A 281 -7.28 -11.68 -10.27
C TRP A 281 -7.58 -10.77 -11.43
N GLU A 282 -8.66 -10.00 -11.33
CA GLU A 282 -8.96 -8.88 -12.19
C GLU A 282 -8.49 -7.61 -11.52
N ARG A 283 -7.71 -6.80 -12.23
CA ARG A 283 -7.40 -5.42 -11.88
C ARG A 283 -8.51 -4.56 -12.40
N VAL A 284 -9.17 -3.79 -11.53
CA VAL A 284 -10.31 -2.96 -11.91
C VAL A 284 -10.03 -1.52 -11.59
N TRP A 285 -10.19 -0.69 -12.58
CA TRP A 285 -9.96 0.73 -12.54
C TRP A 285 -11.29 1.42 -12.33
N TYR A 286 -11.45 2.07 -11.18
CA TYR A 286 -12.69 2.73 -10.78
C TYR A 286 -12.53 4.24 -10.80
N PHE A 287 -13.57 4.91 -11.29
CA PHE A 287 -13.72 6.36 -11.22
C PHE A 287 -15.00 6.71 -10.49
N ARG A 288 -14.93 7.70 -9.59
CA ARG A 288 -16.08 8.15 -8.83
C ARG A 288 -16.84 9.22 -9.58
N LYS A 289 -18.10 8.96 -9.90
CA LYS A 289 -18.99 9.87 -10.62
C LYS A 289 -19.37 11.11 -9.81
N ARG A 290 -19.30 11.03 -8.51
CA ARG A 290 -19.71 12.10 -7.59
C ARG A 290 -18.53 12.59 -6.75
N VAL A 291 -18.39 13.90 -6.66
CA VAL A 291 -17.34 14.53 -5.83
C VAL A 291 -17.52 14.12 -4.36
N PRO A 292 -16.46 13.64 -3.68
CA PRO A 292 -16.53 13.27 -2.27
C PRO A 292 -17.07 14.42 -1.40
N LYS A 293 -17.92 14.10 -0.42
CA LYS A 293 -18.46 15.11 0.51
C LYS A 293 -17.33 15.87 1.20
N GLY A 294 -17.49 17.17 1.36
CA GLY A 294 -16.51 18.05 1.99
C GLY A 294 -15.29 18.40 1.11
N LYS A 295 -15.23 17.93 -0.14
CA LYS A 295 -14.17 18.32 -1.09
C LYS A 295 -14.71 19.27 -2.14
N THR A 296 -13.81 20.14 -2.60
CA THR A 296 -13.98 20.96 -3.81
C THR A 296 -12.85 20.60 -4.76
N ILE A 297 -13.16 20.32 -6.01
CA ILE A 297 -12.20 19.91 -7.03
C ILE A 297 -12.35 20.78 -8.27
N GLU A 298 -11.28 20.92 -9.02
CA GLU A 298 -11.28 21.60 -10.31
C GLU A 298 -10.93 20.59 -11.40
N ILE A 299 -11.75 20.52 -12.45
CA ILE A 299 -11.56 19.68 -13.63
C ILE A 299 -11.86 20.53 -14.87
N ASP A 300 -10.93 20.60 -15.81
CA ASP A 300 -11.05 21.36 -17.06
C ASP A 300 -11.48 22.84 -16.84
N GLY A 301 -10.90 23.49 -15.82
CA GLY A 301 -11.21 24.88 -15.47
C GLY A 301 -12.58 25.09 -14.81
N LYS A 302 -13.30 24.03 -14.48
CA LYS A 302 -14.59 24.10 -13.77
C LYS A 302 -14.48 23.56 -12.35
N THR A 303 -15.07 24.29 -11.42
CA THR A 303 -15.11 23.91 -10.00
C THR A 303 -16.32 23.07 -9.69
N TYR A 304 -16.13 21.92 -9.03
CA TYR A 304 -17.18 21.02 -8.55
C TYR A 304 -17.09 20.87 -7.03
N LYS A 305 -18.24 20.99 -6.35
CA LYS A 305 -18.36 20.86 -4.89
C LYS A 305 -18.79 19.46 -4.48
N GLY A 306 -18.51 19.08 -3.24
CA GLY A 306 -18.90 17.81 -2.68
C GLY A 306 -20.37 17.47 -2.88
N GLY A 307 -20.64 16.25 -3.33
CA GLY A 307 -21.98 15.78 -3.67
C GLY A 307 -22.43 16.02 -5.11
N GLN A 308 -21.75 16.88 -5.88
CA GLN A 308 -22.09 17.10 -7.29
C GLN A 308 -21.66 15.91 -8.15
N VAL A 309 -22.51 15.58 -9.13
CA VAL A 309 -22.21 14.56 -10.15
C VAL A 309 -21.33 15.17 -11.22
N LEU A 310 -20.28 14.47 -11.60
CA LEU A 310 -19.37 14.87 -12.68
C LEU A 310 -20.03 14.58 -14.04
N PRO A 311 -19.73 15.39 -15.06
CA PRO A 311 -20.24 15.14 -16.41
C PRO A 311 -19.75 13.81 -16.99
N ASP A 312 -20.58 13.15 -17.79
CA ASP A 312 -20.20 11.91 -18.49
C ASP A 312 -19.01 12.10 -19.42
N THR A 313 -18.82 13.32 -19.93
CA THR A 313 -17.63 13.68 -20.72
C THR A 313 -16.35 13.52 -19.92
N THR A 314 -16.37 13.90 -18.63
CA THR A 314 -15.23 13.71 -17.71
C THR A 314 -14.94 12.22 -17.54
N ILE A 315 -15.95 11.41 -17.27
CA ILE A 315 -15.81 9.96 -17.09
C ILE A 315 -15.23 9.31 -18.37
N ARG A 316 -15.77 9.67 -19.55
CA ARG A 316 -15.25 9.20 -20.83
C ARG A 316 -13.79 9.62 -21.08
N ASN A 317 -13.41 10.81 -20.66
CA ASN A 317 -12.04 11.27 -20.78
C ASN A 317 -11.09 10.43 -19.89
N TYR A 318 -11.46 10.21 -18.63
CA TYR A 318 -10.68 9.35 -17.74
C TYR A 318 -10.61 7.91 -18.23
N LYS A 319 -11.65 7.39 -18.85
CA LYS A 319 -11.62 6.06 -19.51
C LYS A 319 -10.59 6.00 -20.64
N LYS A 320 -10.53 7.02 -21.50
CA LYS A 320 -9.50 7.13 -22.55
C LYS A 320 -8.10 7.19 -21.97
N VAL A 321 -7.89 8.03 -20.95
CA VAL A 321 -6.61 8.18 -20.25
C VAL A 321 -6.17 6.86 -19.62
N THR A 322 -7.09 6.15 -18.96
CA THR A 322 -6.82 4.84 -18.34
C THR A 322 -6.41 3.81 -19.38
N ASN A 323 -7.09 3.75 -20.53
CA ASN A 323 -6.75 2.83 -21.62
C ASN A 323 -5.36 3.14 -22.19
N ALA A 324 -5.09 4.39 -22.52
CA ALA A 324 -3.79 4.81 -23.05
C ALA A 324 -2.64 4.50 -22.06
N PHE A 325 -2.88 4.74 -20.77
CA PHE A 325 -1.91 4.39 -19.73
C PHE A 325 -1.66 2.88 -19.64
N ALA A 326 -2.74 2.07 -19.63
CA ALA A 326 -2.63 0.62 -19.55
C ALA A 326 -1.90 0.04 -20.76
N GLU A 327 -2.19 0.52 -21.96
CA GLU A 327 -1.51 0.13 -23.21
C GLU A 327 -0.02 0.46 -23.16
N LYS A 328 0.33 1.65 -22.72
CA LYS A 328 1.73 2.06 -22.54
C LYS A 328 2.48 1.17 -21.54
N MET A 329 1.79 0.70 -20.52
CA MET A 329 2.35 -0.23 -19.52
C MET A 329 2.35 -1.68 -19.97
N GLY A 330 2.01 -1.97 -21.23
CA GLY A 330 2.01 -3.32 -21.81
C GLY A 330 0.81 -4.17 -21.46
N VAL A 331 -0.27 -3.56 -20.94
CA VAL A 331 -1.54 -4.24 -20.68
C VAL A 331 -2.41 -4.15 -21.94
N ASN A 332 -2.35 -5.16 -22.76
CA ASN A 332 -2.77 -5.08 -24.17
C ASN A 332 -4.26 -4.95 -24.42
N MET A 333 -5.15 -5.45 -23.60
CA MET A 333 -6.60 -5.39 -23.87
C MET A 333 -7.44 -5.45 -22.59
N PRO A 334 -8.60 -4.77 -22.55
CA PRO A 334 -9.60 -5.05 -21.54
C PRO A 334 -10.00 -6.51 -21.59
N PHE A 335 -9.99 -7.15 -20.42
CA PHE A 335 -10.36 -8.55 -20.32
C PHE A 335 -11.89 -8.70 -20.41
N ASN A 336 -12.36 -9.51 -21.35
CA ASN A 336 -13.73 -9.99 -21.36
C ASN A 336 -13.82 -11.21 -20.45
N ASP A 337 -14.88 -11.29 -19.65
CA ASP A 337 -15.10 -12.31 -18.62
C ASP A 337 -15.31 -13.71 -19.22
N THR A 338 -14.26 -14.26 -19.80
CA THR A 338 -14.22 -15.62 -20.33
C THR A 338 -13.45 -16.55 -19.39
N LEU A 339 -13.75 -17.82 -19.42
CA LEU A 339 -13.04 -18.84 -18.63
C LEU A 339 -11.54 -18.79 -18.87
N ALA A 340 -10.77 -18.68 -17.80
CA ALA A 340 -9.34 -18.89 -17.90
C ALA A 340 -9.08 -20.35 -18.31
N THR A 341 -8.42 -20.52 -19.44
CA THR A 341 -8.10 -21.85 -19.99
C THR A 341 -6.80 -22.40 -19.41
N THR A 342 -5.97 -21.56 -18.83
CA THR A 342 -4.67 -21.92 -18.29
C THR A 342 -4.62 -21.74 -16.79
N ALA A 343 -3.92 -22.65 -16.10
CA ALA A 343 -3.61 -22.47 -14.68
C ALA A 343 -2.79 -21.18 -14.46
N PRO A 344 -2.86 -20.57 -13.27
CA PRO A 344 -2.03 -19.43 -12.93
C PRO A 344 -0.55 -19.73 -13.15
N ILE A 345 0.21 -18.73 -13.58
CA ILE A 345 1.66 -18.78 -13.59
C ILE A 345 2.13 -19.13 -12.17
N ASN A 346 3.10 -20.01 -12.03
CA ASN A 346 3.61 -20.52 -10.72
C ASN A 346 2.65 -21.45 -9.95
N THR A 347 1.65 -22.02 -10.59
CA THR A 347 0.87 -23.10 -9.99
C THR A 347 1.79 -24.30 -9.72
N PRO A 348 1.80 -24.87 -8.52
CA PRO A 348 2.60 -26.07 -8.25
C PRO A 348 2.13 -27.21 -9.15
N THR A 349 3.07 -27.94 -9.69
CA THR A 349 2.79 -29.03 -10.65
C THR A 349 1.99 -30.14 -10.00
N ARG A 350 2.21 -30.41 -8.72
CA ARG A 350 1.39 -31.28 -7.89
C ARG A 350 1.64 -30.91 -6.42
N GLY A 351 0.63 -30.52 -5.72
CA GLY A 351 0.72 -30.29 -4.30
C GLY A 351 0.40 -31.58 -3.53
N LYS A 352 -0.75 -31.60 -2.91
CA LYS A 352 -1.27 -32.69 -2.09
C LYS A 352 -1.44 -34.03 -2.82
N TYR A 353 -1.33 -34.05 -4.14
CA TYR A 353 -1.56 -35.23 -4.98
C TYR A 353 -0.29 -35.90 -5.48
N SER A 354 0.87 -35.54 -4.95
CA SER A 354 2.14 -36.21 -5.23
C SER A 354 2.44 -37.27 -4.19
#